data_43979907af59b16fe367762eb78446c3
#
_entry.id   43979907af59b16fe367762eb78446c3
#
_cell.length_a   1.000
_cell.length_b   1.000
_cell.length_c   1.000
_cell.angle_alpha   90.00
_cell.angle_beta   90.00
_cell.angle_gamma   90.00
#
_symmetry.space_group_name_H-M   'P 1'
#
loop_
_entity.id
_entity.type
_entity.pdbx_description
1 polymer ?
#
loop_
_entity_poly.entity_id
_entity_poly.type
_entity_poly.pdbx_seq_one_letter_code
_entity_poly.pdbx_strand_id
1 'polypeptide(L)'
;MINGFKVITLCGSTRFKDEFLETQKRLTLEGNIVISVGLYGHSGDDVVWTEGVKDMLDSQHLAKIDLADEIFVINVDGYIGDSTRREIAYAEFKGKAISYLEECRKPSLYDNYAALGELHDAGRISDEDFGKAGRNFDEKRKAAIAEYNACQGPWPYQWKNIDAVVCGILQQHGLVSIDYHDIKDLYEANSVYEVRIKGKSTNDEELIQSIIDTIRSEHMAQLRSSKKVVVTLCGSSDPSGLLEKLSDCMDGLNVVWQTRNLHTDEKDMELSLVYVL
;
A
#
# COMPACT_ATOMS: atom_id res chain seq x y z
N MET A 1 -0.08 28.52 7.79
CA MET A 1 1.00 29.52 7.95
C MET A 1 0.62 30.55 9.01
N ILE A 2 1.55 30.90 9.87
CA ILE A 2 1.35 31.92 10.92
C ILE A 2 2.27 33.12 10.60
N ASN A 3 1.69 34.29 10.38
CA ASN A 3 2.44 35.53 10.02
C ASN A 3 3.43 35.34 8.84
N GLY A 4 3.08 34.50 7.87
CA GLY A 4 3.93 34.20 6.72
C GLY A 4 4.94 33.05 6.92
N PHE A 5 5.09 32.54 8.14
CA PHE A 5 5.95 31.39 8.44
C PHE A 5 5.20 30.08 8.30
N LYS A 6 5.80 29.09 7.69
CA LYS A 6 5.28 27.72 7.61
C LYS A 6 5.41 27.04 8.97
N VAL A 7 4.39 26.31 9.40
CA VAL A 7 4.40 25.51 10.63
C VAL A 7 4.65 24.07 10.28
N ILE A 8 5.70 23.47 10.84
CA ILE A 8 6.10 22.09 10.60
C ILE A 8 6.12 21.32 11.92
N THR A 9 5.38 20.21 11.99
CA THR A 9 5.45 19.29 13.13
C THR A 9 6.36 18.12 12.79
N LEU A 10 7.34 17.84 13.68
CA LEU A 10 8.24 16.70 13.54
C LEU A 10 7.56 15.44 14.08
N CYS A 11 7.51 14.39 13.26
CA CYS A 11 6.98 13.08 13.58
C CYS A 11 8.09 12.03 13.48
N GLY A 12 8.04 10.96 14.28
CA GLY A 12 9.06 9.91 14.22
C GLY A 12 9.25 9.18 15.54
N SER A 13 10.09 8.16 15.52
CA SER A 13 10.44 7.44 16.74
C SER A 13 11.34 8.28 17.64
N THR A 14 10.96 8.42 18.92
CA THR A 14 11.73 9.17 19.93
C THR A 14 13.10 8.56 20.26
N ARG A 15 13.46 7.44 19.64
CA ARG A 15 14.83 6.87 19.67
C ARG A 15 15.83 7.70 18.89
N PHE A 16 15.37 8.47 17.90
CA PHE A 16 16.18 9.30 17.01
C PHE A 16 16.29 10.74 17.52
N LYS A 17 16.61 10.90 18.79
CA LYS A 17 16.66 12.21 19.47
C LYS A 17 17.57 13.19 18.79
N ASP A 18 18.76 12.76 18.38
CA ASP A 18 19.78 13.64 17.79
C ASP A 18 19.31 14.15 16.42
N GLU A 19 18.71 13.29 15.60
CA GLU A 19 18.14 13.65 14.30
C GLU A 19 16.94 14.59 14.45
N PHE A 20 16.11 14.43 15.49
CA PHE A 20 15.06 15.39 15.83
C PHE A 20 15.64 16.78 16.12
N LEU A 21 16.66 16.87 16.97
CA LEU A 21 17.29 18.13 17.35
C LEU A 21 17.99 18.81 16.16
N GLU A 22 18.71 18.04 15.34
CA GLU A 22 19.37 18.54 14.13
C GLU A 22 18.34 19.05 13.11
N THR A 23 17.31 18.26 12.83
CA THR A 23 16.23 18.65 11.91
C THR A 23 15.47 19.87 12.39
N GLN A 24 15.15 19.95 13.69
CA GLN A 24 14.51 21.12 14.30
C GLN A 24 15.36 22.36 14.09
N LYS A 25 16.69 22.28 14.36
CA LYS A 25 17.62 23.39 14.16
C LYS A 25 17.65 23.83 12.70
N ARG A 26 17.82 22.89 11.77
CA ARG A 26 17.88 23.15 10.34
C ARG A 26 16.63 23.85 9.84
N LEU A 27 15.45 23.26 10.08
CA LEU A 27 14.16 23.82 9.62
C LEU A 27 13.85 25.19 10.24
N THR A 28 14.28 25.43 11.50
CA THR A 28 14.13 26.74 12.15
C THR A 28 15.01 27.80 11.46
N LEU A 29 16.26 27.45 11.11
CA LEU A 29 17.16 28.34 10.36
C LEU A 29 16.69 28.62 8.94
N GLU A 30 15.91 27.71 8.35
CA GLU A 30 15.24 27.91 7.07
C GLU A 30 13.99 28.83 7.18
N GLY A 31 13.65 29.32 8.38
CA GLY A 31 12.57 30.26 8.59
C GLY A 31 11.21 29.63 8.88
N ASN A 32 11.17 28.38 9.33
CA ASN A 32 9.93 27.70 9.69
C ASN A 32 9.65 27.78 11.21
N ILE A 33 8.39 27.72 11.61
CA ILE A 33 7.96 27.44 12.98
C ILE A 33 7.96 25.91 13.15
N VAL A 34 8.83 25.38 14.03
CA VAL A 34 8.97 23.94 14.21
C VAL A 34 8.38 23.49 15.55
N ILE A 35 7.46 22.53 15.50
CA ILE A 35 6.85 21.89 16.67
C ILE A 35 7.44 20.47 16.78
N SER A 36 8.08 20.16 17.92
CA SER A 36 8.70 18.85 18.17
C SER A 36 7.93 18.03 19.21
N VAL A 37 8.34 16.79 19.44
CA VAL A 37 7.70 15.85 20.37
C VAL A 37 7.71 16.33 21.82
N GLY A 38 8.79 16.95 22.28
CA GLY A 38 8.94 17.48 23.64
C GLY A 38 9.56 16.50 24.64
N LEU A 39 9.22 15.21 24.58
CA LEU A 39 9.80 14.13 25.40
C LEU A 39 10.28 12.99 24.51
N TYR A 40 11.42 12.41 24.89
CA TYR A 40 12.08 11.33 24.15
C TYR A 40 12.10 10.05 24.97
N GLY A 41 10.93 9.38 25.11
CA GLY A 41 10.76 8.20 25.96
C GLY A 41 11.73 7.04 25.66
N HIS A 42 12.09 6.82 24.39
CA HIS A 42 13.09 5.82 24.02
C HIS A 42 14.55 6.30 24.17
N SER A 43 14.75 7.57 24.60
CA SER A 43 16.08 8.18 24.77
C SER A 43 16.23 8.86 26.12
N GLY A 44 15.60 8.30 27.18
CA GLY A 44 15.86 8.63 28.56
C GLY A 44 14.74 9.35 29.32
N ASP A 45 13.62 9.70 28.67
CA ASP A 45 12.48 10.33 29.37
C ASP A 45 11.49 9.27 29.85
N ASP A 46 11.89 8.46 30.86
CA ASP A 46 11.11 7.32 31.36
C ASP A 46 9.69 7.68 31.87
N VAL A 47 9.43 8.94 32.21
CA VAL A 47 8.12 9.43 32.61
C VAL A 47 7.04 9.17 31.53
N VAL A 48 7.42 9.06 30.26
CA VAL A 48 6.53 8.75 29.15
C VAL A 48 5.80 7.42 29.35
N TRP A 49 6.43 6.48 30.06
CA TRP A 49 5.89 5.14 30.30
C TRP A 49 4.99 5.04 31.55
N THR A 50 4.75 6.17 32.23
CA THR A 50 3.78 6.21 33.33
C THR A 50 2.36 6.06 32.77
N GLU A 51 1.48 5.39 33.51
CA GLU A 51 0.09 5.12 33.12
C GLU A 51 -0.63 6.41 32.66
N GLY A 52 -1.25 6.37 31.50
CA GLY A 52 -2.00 7.47 30.88
C GLY A 52 -1.14 8.58 30.25
N VAL A 53 0.17 8.66 30.55
CA VAL A 53 1.03 9.73 30.01
C VAL A 53 1.24 9.52 28.51
N LYS A 54 1.52 8.30 28.08
CA LYS A 54 1.69 8.01 26.64
C LYS A 54 0.44 8.36 25.84
N ASP A 55 -0.74 7.99 26.30
CA ASP A 55 -2.01 8.28 25.61
C ASP A 55 -2.28 9.78 25.51
N MET A 56 -1.99 10.50 26.57
CA MET A 56 -2.08 11.96 26.57
C MET A 56 -1.11 12.59 25.57
N LEU A 57 0.16 12.13 25.52
CA LEU A 57 1.18 12.62 24.60
C LEU A 57 0.83 12.29 23.14
N ASP A 58 0.34 11.09 22.86
CA ASP A 58 -0.12 10.69 21.52
C ASP A 58 -1.28 11.60 21.05
N SER A 59 -2.26 11.87 21.94
CA SER A 59 -3.39 12.78 21.64
C SER A 59 -2.91 14.22 21.42
N GLN A 60 -1.99 14.69 22.26
CA GLN A 60 -1.38 16.00 22.12
C GLN A 60 -0.60 16.13 20.81
N HIS A 61 0.05 15.05 20.37
CA HIS A 61 0.80 15.06 19.13
C HIS A 61 -0.09 15.20 17.89
N LEU A 62 -1.27 14.53 17.86
CA LEU A 62 -2.26 14.76 16.82
C LEU A 62 -2.73 16.23 16.78
N ALA A 63 -2.93 16.87 17.94
CA ALA A 63 -3.25 18.29 18.00
C ALA A 63 -2.12 19.19 17.43
N LYS A 64 -0.85 18.80 17.61
CA LYS A 64 0.30 19.48 16.98
C LYS A 64 0.26 19.33 15.44
N ILE A 65 -0.16 18.17 14.93
CA ILE A 65 -0.37 17.96 13.50
C ILE A 65 -1.50 18.84 12.97
N ASP A 66 -2.59 19.01 13.72
CA ASP A 66 -3.68 19.92 13.33
C ASP A 66 -3.22 21.36 13.16
N LEU A 67 -2.30 21.83 14.02
CA LEU A 67 -1.72 23.17 13.95
C LEU A 67 -0.74 23.36 12.79
N ALA A 68 -0.19 22.28 12.24
CA ALA A 68 0.85 22.32 11.22
C ALA A 68 0.29 22.55 9.81
N ASP A 69 1.10 23.15 8.95
CA ASP A 69 0.92 23.14 7.50
C ASP A 69 1.49 21.84 6.88
N GLU A 70 2.51 21.28 7.55
CA GLU A 70 3.24 20.09 7.10
C GLU A 70 3.72 19.27 8.30
N ILE A 71 3.83 17.95 8.12
CA ILE A 71 4.62 17.11 9.00
C ILE A 71 5.96 16.76 8.33
N PHE A 72 7.03 16.68 9.13
CA PHE A 72 8.33 16.20 8.70
C PHE A 72 8.68 14.92 9.48
N VAL A 73 8.79 13.80 8.75
CA VAL A 73 8.98 12.46 9.31
C VAL A 73 10.47 12.15 9.45
N ILE A 74 10.90 11.86 10.69
CA ILE A 74 12.26 11.40 11.03
C ILE A 74 12.28 9.88 10.88
N ASN A 75 12.71 9.40 9.71
CA ASN A 75 12.69 7.98 9.30
C ASN A 75 14.10 7.46 9.02
N VAL A 76 14.97 7.50 10.03
CA VAL A 76 16.37 7.02 9.93
C VAL A 76 16.39 5.56 9.49
N ASP A 77 17.22 5.23 8.48
CA ASP A 77 17.30 3.91 7.83
C ASP A 77 15.93 3.41 7.34
N GLY A 78 15.05 4.34 6.95
CA GLY A 78 13.69 4.04 6.49
C GLY A 78 12.72 3.61 7.60
N TYR A 79 13.11 3.63 8.88
CA TYR A 79 12.28 3.13 9.99
C TYR A 79 11.08 4.04 10.26
N ILE A 80 9.89 3.46 10.21
CA ILE A 80 8.60 4.07 10.59
C ILE A 80 7.90 3.14 11.58
N GLY A 81 7.80 3.57 12.85
CA GLY A 81 7.11 2.81 13.90
C GLY A 81 5.58 3.03 13.85
N ASP A 82 4.83 2.23 14.62
CA ASP A 82 3.36 2.23 14.60
C ASP A 82 2.75 3.59 14.95
N SER A 83 3.27 4.32 15.94
CA SER A 83 2.79 5.68 16.25
C SER A 83 3.00 6.61 15.06
N THR A 84 4.20 6.58 14.46
CA THR A 84 4.53 7.42 13.29
C THR A 84 3.67 7.06 12.08
N ARG A 85 3.36 5.76 11.86
CA ARG A 85 2.45 5.34 10.80
C ARG A 85 1.05 5.94 10.98
N ARG A 86 0.51 5.96 12.20
CA ARG A 86 -0.77 6.62 12.53
C ARG A 86 -0.72 8.13 12.33
N GLU A 87 0.38 8.78 12.70
CA GLU A 87 0.60 10.23 12.50
C GLU A 87 0.62 10.59 11.01
N ILE A 88 1.29 9.78 10.17
CA ILE A 88 1.33 9.95 8.71
C ILE A 88 -0.09 9.82 8.12
N ALA A 89 -0.82 8.76 8.49
CA ALA A 89 -2.19 8.54 8.02
C ALA A 89 -3.13 9.69 8.43
N TYR A 90 -2.99 10.17 9.67
CA TYR A 90 -3.76 11.31 10.18
C TYR A 90 -3.44 12.61 9.42
N ALA A 91 -2.15 12.89 9.21
CA ALA A 91 -1.72 14.07 8.46
C ALA A 91 -2.24 14.03 7.00
N GLU A 92 -2.18 12.87 6.34
CA GLU A 92 -2.74 12.70 5.00
C GLU A 92 -4.26 12.93 4.99
N PHE A 93 -5.00 12.35 5.95
CA PHE A 93 -6.43 12.56 6.10
C PHE A 93 -6.78 14.04 6.30
N LYS A 94 -5.98 14.78 7.10
CA LYS A 94 -6.14 16.24 7.32
C LYS A 94 -5.62 17.09 6.15
N GLY A 95 -5.13 16.48 5.06
CA GLY A 95 -4.63 17.20 3.89
C GLY A 95 -3.33 17.97 4.13
N LYS A 96 -2.54 17.56 5.13
CA LYS A 96 -1.24 18.18 5.43
C LYS A 96 -0.18 17.71 4.43
N ALA A 97 0.78 18.57 4.09
CA ALA A 97 1.97 18.15 3.38
C ALA A 97 2.81 17.18 4.25
N ILE A 98 3.49 16.25 3.62
CA ILE A 98 4.32 15.24 4.29
C ILE A 98 5.68 15.19 3.61
N SER A 99 6.73 15.44 4.40
CA SER A 99 8.12 15.32 3.98
C SER A 99 8.86 14.33 4.87
N TYR A 100 9.93 13.75 4.38
CA TYR A 100 10.70 12.72 5.05
C TYR A 100 12.17 13.11 5.14
N LEU A 101 12.84 12.62 6.20
CA LEU A 101 14.29 12.78 6.34
C LEU A 101 15.03 12.01 5.25
N GLU A 102 14.61 10.78 4.99
CA GLU A 102 15.14 9.91 3.95
C GLU A 102 14.05 9.52 2.97
N GLU A 103 14.43 9.30 1.71
CA GLU A 103 13.51 8.80 0.72
C GLU A 103 12.92 7.46 1.17
N CYS A 104 11.61 7.38 1.22
CA CYS A 104 10.92 6.15 1.55
C CYS A 104 9.68 5.99 0.68
N ARG A 105 9.20 4.75 0.61
CA ARG A 105 7.95 4.45 -0.04
C ARG A 105 6.78 4.98 0.81
N LYS A 106 5.82 5.61 0.15
CA LYS A 106 4.60 6.05 0.82
C LYS A 106 3.82 4.84 1.34
N PRO A 107 3.18 4.95 2.52
CA PRO A 107 2.26 3.92 2.99
C PRO A 107 1.16 3.63 1.96
N SER A 108 0.69 2.39 1.92
CA SER A 108 -0.40 2.00 1.04
C SER A 108 -1.72 2.66 1.44
N LEU A 109 -2.65 2.71 0.47
CA LEU A 109 -4.03 3.17 0.74
C LEU A 109 -4.69 2.35 1.87
N TYR A 110 -4.47 1.03 1.90
CA TYR A 110 -5.01 0.12 2.91
C TYR A 110 -4.38 0.34 4.29
N ASP A 111 -3.04 0.48 4.36
CA ASP A 111 -2.34 0.72 5.64
C ASP A 111 -2.75 2.05 6.25
N ASN A 112 -2.89 3.10 5.45
CA ASN A 112 -3.36 4.40 5.91
C ASN A 112 -4.79 4.33 6.46
N TYR A 113 -5.70 3.63 5.79
CA TYR A 113 -7.06 3.48 6.26
C TYR A 113 -7.12 2.63 7.54
N ALA A 114 -6.36 1.55 7.64
CA ALA A 114 -6.24 0.74 8.85
C ALA A 114 -5.70 1.56 10.03
N ALA A 115 -4.66 2.39 9.81
CA ALA A 115 -4.10 3.27 10.85
C ALA A 115 -5.12 4.32 11.36
N LEU A 116 -5.99 4.83 10.49
CA LEU A 116 -7.10 5.69 10.91
C LEU A 116 -8.16 4.93 11.72
N GLY A 117 -8.42 3.65 11.40
CA GLY A 117 -9.26 2.76 12.20
C GLY A 117 -8.70 2.58 13.62
N GLU A 118 -7.40 2.35 13.76
CA GLU A 118 -6.74 2.27 15.08
C GLU A 118 -6.90 3.56 15.90
N LEU A 119 -6.81 4.73 15.26
CA LEU A 119 -7.05 6.03 15.94
C LEU A 119 -8.51 6.22 16.34
N HIS A 120 -9.46 5.75 15.53
CA HIS A 120 -10.87 5.78 15.84
C HIS A 120 -11.20 4.86 17.03
N ASP A 121 -10.73 3.62 17.01
CA ASP A 121 -10.93 2.63 18.09
C ASP A 121 -10.34 3.11 19.42
N ALA A 122 -9.24 3.89 19.36
CA ALA A 122 -8.64 4.56 20.50
C ALA A 122 -9.37 5.86 20.93
N GLY A 123 -10.47 6.23 20.27
CA GLY A 123 -11.24 7.45 20.55
C GLY A 123 -10.52 8.77 20.22
N ARG A 124 -9.51 8.74 19.35
CA ARG A 124 -8.67 9.89 18.97
C ARG A 124 -9.15 10.65 17.76
N ILE A 125 -10.02 10.07 16.97
CA ILE A 125 -10.78 10.73 15.90
C ILE A 125 -12.26 10.41 16.07
N SER A 126 -13.12 11.33 15.66
CA SER A 126 -14.57 11.20 15.80
C SER A 126 -15.16 10.21 14.78
N ASP A 127 -16.37 9.69 15.06
CA ASP A 127 -17.16 8.89 14.11
C ASP A 127 -17.37 9.65 12.79
N GLU A 128 -17.57 10.98 12.86
CA GLU A 128 -17.75 11.82 11.68
C GLU A 128 -16.49 11.85 10.84
N ASP A 129 -15.31 12.06 11.45
CA ASP A 129 -14.03 12.09 10.75
C ASP A 129 -13.65 10.71 10.20
N PHE A 130 -13.90 9.63 10.96
CA PHE A 130 -13.69 8.28 10.47
C PHE A 130 -14.63 7.95 9.29
N GLY A 131 -15.88 8.38 9.36
CA GLY A 131 -16.80 8.29 8.22
C GLY A 131 -16.33 9.06 6.98
N LYS A 132 -15.70 10.23 7.15
CA LYS A 132 -15.04 10.95 6.03
C LYS A 132 -13.85 10.18 5.48
N ALA A 133 -13.02 9.61 6.36
CA ALA A 133 -11.89 8.78 5.96
C ALA A 133 -12.31 7.57 5.12
N GLY A 134 -13.41 6.90 5.49
CA GLY A 134 -13.99 5.80 4.73
C GLY A 134 -14.43 6.22 3.32
N ARG A 135 -15.11 7.37 3.19
CA ARG A 135 -15.48 7.91 1.88
C ARG A 135 -14.26 8.24 1.02
N ASN A 136 -13.25 8.88 1.60
CA ASN A 136 -12.00 9.20 0.89
C ASN A 136 -11.26 7.93 0.43
N PHE A 137 -11.23 6.89 1.29
CA PHE A 137 -10.68 5.59 0.94
C PHE A 137 -11.42 4.98 -0.25
N ASP A 138 -12.77 4.96 -0.22
CA ASP A 138 -13.59 4.40 -1.30
C ASP A 138 -13.39 5.16 -2.62
N GLU A 139 -13.29 6.48 -2.59
CA GLU A 139 -13.02 7.30 -3.79
C GLU A 139 -11.63 7.00 -4.37
N LYS A 140 -10.59 6.99 -3.55
CA LYS A 140 -9.23 6.66 -3.98
C LYS A 140 -9.16 5.22 -4.52
N ARG A 141 -9.81 4.26 -3.85
CA ARG A 141 -9.88 2.87 -4.29
C ARG A 141 -10.59 2.74 -5.64
N LYS A 142 -11.73 3.42 -5.85
CA LYS A 142 -12.43 3.44 -7.14
C LYS A 142 -11.57 4.02 -8.26
N ALA A 143 -10.84 5.11 -8.00
CA ALA A 143 -9.93 5.70 -8.97
C ALA A 143 -8.77 4.75 -9.32
N ALA A 144 -8.17 4.10 -8.33
CA ALA A 144 -7.13 3.10 -8.52
C ALA A 144 -7.61 1.89 -9.36
N ILE A 145 -8.81 1.39 -9.08
CA ILE A 145 -9.47 0.32 -9.86
C ILE A 145 -9.70 0.76 -11.32
N ALA A 146 -10.16 1.99 -11.52
CA ALA A 146 -10.38 2.52 -12.87
C ALA A 146 -9.06 2.61 -13.67
N GLU A 147 -7.96 3.04 -13.04
CA GLU A 147 -6.63 3.05 -13.64
C GLU A 147 -6.18 1.64 -14.02
N TYR A 148 -6.33 0.66 -13.12
CA TYR A 148 -6.00 -0.75 -13.37
C TYR A 148 -6.78 -1.31 -14.57
N ASN A 149 -8.09 -1.07 -14.61
CA ASN A 149 -8.96 -1.59 -15.68
C ASN A 149 -8.70 -0.90 -17.03
N ALA A 150 -8.27 0.35 -17.03
CA ALA A 150 -7.94 1.10 -18.25
C ALA A 150 -6.59 0.70 -18.87
N CYS A 151 -5.73 -0.03 -18.15
CA CYS A 151 -4.43 -0.44 -18.67
C CYS A 151 -4.56 -1.47 -19.79
N GLN A 152 -4.03 -1.13 -20.98
CA GLN A 152 -4.05 -1.96 -22.18
C GLN A 152 -2.66 -2.48 -22.59
N GLY A 153 -1.66 -2.35 -21.73
CA GLY A 153 -0.28 -2.70 -22.04
C GLY A 153 0.53 -1.52 -22.61
N PRO A 154 1.68 -1.74 -23.24
CA PRO A 154 2.22 -3.03 -23.70
C PRO A 154 2.60 -3.98 -22.55
N TRP A 155 2.56 -5.29 -22.81
CA TRP A 155 2.91 -6.33 -21.84
C TRP A 155 4.35 -6.86 -22.07
N PRO A 156 5.15 -7.11 -20.99
CA PRO A 156 4.83 -6.84 -19.59
C PRO A 156 4.76 -5.34 -19.29
N TYR A 157 3.78 -4.95 -18.51
CA TYR A 157 3.59 -3.55 -18.08
C TYR A 157 4.17 -3.35 -16.69
N GLN A 158 5.05 -2.35 -16.54
CA GLN A 158 5.60 -1.96 -15.23
C GLN A 158 4.67 -0.96 -14.54
N TRP A 159 4.09 -1.36 -13.42
CA TRP A 159 3.23 -0.51 -12.64
C TRP A 159 4.03 0.52 -11.83
N LYS A 160 3.68 1.80 -11.98
CA LYS A 160 4.18 2.89 -11.14
C LYS A 160 3.28 3.14 -9.94
N ASN A 161 1.98 3.01 -10.14
CA ASN A 161 0.97 3.13 -9.09
C ASN A 161 0.63 1.74 -8.54
N ILE A 162 1.22 1.39 -7.41
CA ILE A 162 1.00 0.08 -6.78
C ILE A 162 -0.41 -0.04 -6.22
N ASP A 163 -1.03 1.07 -5.74
CA ASP A 163 -2.44 1.06 -5.34
C ASP A 163 -3.36 0.63 -6.48
N ALA A 164 -3.05 1.01 -7.73
CA ALA A 164 -3.85 0.59 -8.87
C ALA A 164 -3.86 -0.93 -9.04
N VAL A 165 -2.69 -1.57 -9.04
CA VAL A 165 -2.60 -3.02 -9.21
C VAL A 165 -3.18 -3.78 -8.02
N VAL A 166 -2.90 -3.34 -6.78
CA VAL A 166 -3.44 -3.98 -5.57
C VAL A 166 -4.96 -3.85 -5.50
N CYS A 167 -5.51 -2.64 -5.70
CA CYS A 167 -6.95 -2.45 -5.73
C CYS A 167 -7.61 -3.20 -6.89
N GLY A 168 -6.94 -3.27 -8.05
CA GLY A 168 -7.40 -4.03 -9.21
C GLY A 168 -7.48 -5.53 -8.93
N ILE A 169 -6.49 -6.09 -8.26
CA ILE A 169 -6.50 -7.48 -7.81
C ILE A 169 -7.64 -7.70 -6.78
N LEU A 170 -7.69 -6.88 -5.72
CA LEU A 170 -8.64 -7.04 -4.61
C LEU A 170 -10.10 -6.68 -4.92
N GLN A 171 -10.37 -6.04 -6.07
CA GLN A 171 -11.77 -5.79 -6.48
C GLN A 171 -12.53 -7.06 -6.89
N GLN A 172 -11.80 -8.16 -7.09
CA GLN A 172 -12.28 -9.34 -7.78
C GLN A 172 -12.75 -10.39 -6.79
N HIS A 173 -13.96 -10.93 -7.00
CA HIS A 173 -14.52 -12.03 -6.24
C HIS A 173 -14.74 -13.23 -7.15
N GLY A 174 -14.26 -14.39 -6.74
CA GLY A 174 -14.39 -15.65 -7.45
C GLY A 174 -14.46 -16.83 -6.49
N LEU A 175 -14.27 -18.06 -7.00
CA LEU A 175 -14.23 -19.29 -6.18
C LEU A 175 -13.01 -19.30 -5.24
N VAL A 176 -11.89 -18.71 -5.68
CA VAL A 176 -10.69 -18.50 -4.88
C VAL A 176 -10.47 -17.01 -4.81
N SER A 177 -10.39 -16.45 -3.61
CA SER A 177 -10.11 -15.03 -3.37
C SER A 177 -8.88 -14.88 -2.48
N ILE A 178 -8.17 -13.79 -2.68
CA ILE A 178 -7.03 -13.36 -1.86
C ILE A 178 -7.39 -12.08 -1.11
N ASP A 179 -6.74 -11.85 0.01
CA ASP A 179 -6.89 -10.63 0.79
C ASP A 179 -5.66 -9.71 0.68
N TYR A 180 -5.73 -8.57 1.35
CA TYR A 180 -4.64 -7.61 1.34
C TYR A 180 -3.34 -8.17 1.93
N HIS A 181 -3.41 -9.02 2.95
CA HIS A 181 -2.24 -9.60 3.60
C HIS A 181 -1.47 -10.55 2.67
N ASP A 182 -2.16 -11.18 1.73
CA ASP A 182 -1.56 -12.07 0.75
C ASP A 182 -0.67 -11.32 -0.26
N ILE A 183 -0.93 -10.04 -0.49
CA ILE A 183 -0.27 -9.25 -1.56
C ILE A 183 0.34 -7.92 -1.08
N LYS A 184 0.33 -7.62 0.21
CA LYS A 184 0.90 -6.37 0.75
C LYS A 184 2.39 -6.17 0.40
N ASP A 185 3.13 -7.26 0.24
CA ASP A 185 4.54 -7.24 -0.15
C ASP A 185 4.80 -6.74 -1.59
N LEU A 186 3.76 -6.59 -2.42
CA LEU A 186 3.85 -5.85 -3.68
C LEU A 186 4.30 -4.39 -3.46
N TYR A 187 3.94 -3.80 -2.31
CA TYR A 187 4.40 -2.46 -1.93
C TYR A 187 5.88 -2.41 -1.53
N GLU A 188 6.47 -3.54 -1.14
CA GLU A 188 7.89 -3.63 -0.76
C GLU A 188 8.80 -3.91 -1.97
N ALA A 189 8.23 -4.25 -3.12
CA ALA A 189 8.98 -4.59 -4.30
C ALA A 189 9.60 -3.38 -5.00
N ASN A 190 10.80 -3.53 -5.56
CA ASN A 190 11.44 -2.48 -6.36
C ASN A 190 10.69 -2.22 -7.66
N SER A 191 10.14 -3.27 -8.26
CA SER A 191 9.39 -3.20 -9.51
C SER A 191 8.29 -4.25 -9.54
N VAL A 192 7.09 -3.82 -9.91
CA VAL A 192 5.91 -4.67 -10.08
C VAL A 192 5.53 -4.67 -11.55
N TYR A 193 5.45 -5.86 -12.13
CA TYR A 193 5.08 -6.07 -13.53
C TYR A 193 3.81 -6.88 -13.64
N GLU A 194 3.06 -6.65 -14.71
CA GLU A 194 1.88 -7.44 -15.07
C GLU A 194 1.96 -7.90 -16.53
N VAL A 195 1.52 -9.10 -16.76
CA VAL A 195 1.26 -9.66 -18.09
C VAL A 195 -0.20 -10.12 -18.12
N ARG A 196 -0.94 -9.72 -19.15
CA ARG A 196 -2.30 -10.23 -19.40
C ARG A 196 -2.29 -11.05 -20.69
N ILE A 197 -2.69 -12.31 -20.59
CA ILE A 197 -2.80 -13.25 -21.69
C ILE A 197 -4.28 -13.49 -21.94
N LYS A 198 -4.76 -13.15 -23.12
CA LYS A 198 -6.15 -13.36 -23.53
C LYS A 198 -6.22 -14.51 -24.53
N GLY A 199 -7.19 -15.39 -24.32
CA GLY A 199 -7.46 -16.45 -25.25
C GLY A 199 -8.94 -16.53 -25.59
N LYS A 200 -9.21 -16.89 -26.85
CA LYS A 200 -10.56 -17.17 -27.34
C LYS A 200 -10.54 -18.54 -28.00
N SER A 201 -11.29 -19.48 -27.48
CA SER A 201 -11.48 -20.78 -28.10
C SER A 201 -12.83 -21.38 -27.73
N THR A 202 -13.36 -22.19 -28.61
CA THR A 202 -14.52 -23.06 -28.33
C THR A 202 -14.11 -24.34 -27.58
N ASN A 203 -12.80 -24.60 -27.48
CA ASN A 203 -12.22 -25.77 -26.81
C ASN A 203 -11.30 -25.30 -25.67
N ASP A 204 -11.74 -25.55 -24.42
CA ASP A 204 -11.04 -25.14 -23.22
C ASP A 204 -9.63 -25.76 -23.09
N GLU A 205 -9.43 -27.00 -23.55
CA GLU A 205 -8.12 -27.67 -23.49
C GLU A 205 -7.08 -27.04 -24.40
N GLU A 206 -7.45 -26.69 -25.64
CA GLU A 206 -6.55 -26.00 -26.58
C GLU A 206 -6.19 -24.61 -26.09
N LEU A 207 -7.15 -23.90 -25.49
CA LEU A 207 -6.95 -22.59 -24.91
C LEU A 207 -5.97 -22.63 -23.73
N ILE A 208 -6.18 -23.56 -22.82
CA ILE A 208 -5.31 -23.80 -21.66
C ILE A 208 -3.88 -24.12 -22.14
N GLN A 209 -3.73 -24.99 -23.12
CA GLN A 209 -2.42 -25.36 -23.64
C GLN A 209 -1.70 -24.15 -24.28
N SER A 210 -2.43 -23.34 -25.05
CA SER A 210 -1.90 -22.12 -25.67
C SER A 210 -1.40 -21.10 -24.62
N ILE A 211 -2.14 -20.92 -23.53
CA ILE A 211 -1.75 -20.04 -22.40
C ILE A 211 -0.45 -20.56 -21.75
N ILE A 212 -0.39 -21.88 -21.47
CA ILE A 212 0.79 -22.50 -20.86
C ILE A 212 2.02 -22.38 -21.77
N ASP A 213 1.87 -22.60 -23.07
CA ASP A 213 2.95 -22.49 -24.03
C ASP A 213 3.47 -21.06 -24.14
N THR A 214 2.58 -20.06 -24.09
CA THR A 214 2.94 -18.62 -24.03
C THR A 214 3.72 -18.32 -22.75
N ILE A 215 3.25 -18.78 -21.59
CA ILE A 215 3.97 -18.59 -20.31
C ILE A 215 5.38 -19.19 -20.39
N ARG A 216 5.49 -20.43 -20.87
CA ARG A 216 6.76 -21.15 -20.94
C ARG A 216 7.76 -20.50 -21.88
N SER A 217 7.29 -20.04 -23.04
CA SER A 217 8.17 -19.50 -24.08
C SER A 217 8.55 -18.03 -23.84
N GLU A 218 7.64 -17.22 -23.30
CA GLU A 218 7.83 -15.77 -23.27
C GLU A 218 8.06 -15.21 -21.86
N HIS A 219 7.54 -15.85 -20.81
CA HIS A 219 7.47 -15.25 -19.46
C HIS A 219 8.16 -16.05 -18.36
N MET A 220 8.44 -17.35 -18.57
CA MET A 220 8.94 -18.23 -17.51
C MET A 220 10.28 -17.77 -16.92
N ALA A 221 11.15 -17.16 -17.70
CA ALA A 221 12.45 -16.68 -17.21
C ALA A 221 12.26 -15.54 -16.17
N GLN A 222 11.36 -14.60 -16.43
CA GLN A 222 11.03 -13.50 -15.53
C GLN A 222 10.31 -14.02 -14.28
N LEU A 223 9.36 -14.94 -14.44
CA LEU A 223 8.63 -15.53 -13.33
C LEU A 223 9.55 -16.30 -12.37
N ARG A 224 10.54 -17.04 -12.88
CA ARG A 224 11.53 -17.75 -12.05
C ARG A 224 12.48 -16.82 -11.31
N SER A 225 12.72 -15.61 -11.80
CA SER A 225 13.52 -14.59 -11.10
C SER A 225 12.70 -13.77 -10.12
N SER A 226 11.38 -13.91 -10.11
CA SER A 226 10.49 -13.15 -9.26
C SER A 226 10.41 -13.71 -7.84
N LYS A 227 10.24 -12.82 -6.87
CA LYS A 227 10.05 -13.19 -5.45
C LYS A 227 8.64 -13.69 -5.18
N LYS A 228 7.66 -13.23 -5.96
CA LYS A 228 6.25 -13.57 -5.83
C LYS A 228 5.52 -13.40 -7.16
N VAL A 229 4.56 -14.27 -7.41
CA VAL A 229 3.65 -14.19 -8.56
C VAL A 229 2.21 -14.21 -8.04
N VAL A 230 1.40 -13.26 -8.46
CA VAL A 230 -0.05 -13.27 -8.24
C VAL A 230 -0.73 -13.63 -9.54
N VAL A 231 -1.48 -14.71 -9.53
CA VAL A 231 -2.18 -15.23 -10.71
C VAL A 231 -3.67 -14.97 -10.55
N THR A 232 -4.24 -14.23 -11.49
CA THR A 232 -5.69 -14.02 -11.58
C THR A 232 -6.21 -14.67 -12.85
N LEU A 233 -7.11 -15.63 -12.67
CA LEU A 233 -7.81 -16.30 -13.76
C LEU A 233 -9.23 -15.78 -13.89
N CYS A 234 -9.59 -15.33 -15.10
CA CYS A 234 -10.91 -14.78 -15.40
C CYS A 234 -11.59 -15.60 -16.50
N GLY A 235 -12.89 -15.90 -16.35
CA GLY A 235 -13.76 -16.35 -17.45
C GLY A 235 -13.88 -17.84 -17.72
N SER A 236 -13.33 -18.73 -16.87
CA SER A 236 -13.52 -20.18 -17.04
C SER A 236 -14.79 -20.70 -16.36
N SER A 237 -15.54 -21.57 -17.05
CA SER A 237 -16.67 -22.31 -16.47
C SER A 237 -16.23 -23.42 -15.51
N ASP A 238 -15.03 -23.99 -15.72
CA ASP A 238 -14.37 -24.96 -14.84
C ASP A 238 -12.88 -24.58 -14.67
N PRO A 239 -12.54 -23.81 -13.64
CA PRO A 239 -11.16 -23.39 -13.39
C PRO A 239 -10.26 -24.53 -12.85
N SER A 240 -10.81 -25.65 -12.38
CA SER A 240 -10.06 -26.68 -11.66
C SER A 240 -8.98 -27.34 -12.52
N GLY A 241 -9.31 -27.78 -13.72
CA GLY A 241 -8.35 -28.39 -14.65
C GLY A 241 -7.28 -27.41 -15.15
N LEU A 242 -7.62 -26.13 -15.30
CA LEU A 242 -6.65 -25.09 -15.66
C LEU A 242 -5.72 -24.76 -14.48
N LEU A 243 -6.25 -24.63 -13.27
CA LEU A 243 -5.44 -24.35 -12.07
C LEU A 243 -4.44 -25.46 -11.81
N GLU A 244 -4.80 -26.74 -12.01
CA GLU A 244 -3.90 -27.88 -11.88
C GLU A 244 -2.74 -27.78 -12.89
N LYS A 245 -3.04 -27.61 -14.18
CA LYS A 245 -2.02 -27.48 -15.24
C LYS A 245 -1.13 -26.24 -15.08
N LEU A 246 -1.71 -25.12 -14.61
CA LEU A 246 -0.93 -23.90 -14.30
C LEU A 246 -0.06 -24.11 -13.08
N SER A 247 -0.55 -24.78 -12.04
CA SER A 247 0.21 -25.12 -10.85
C SER A 247 1.45 -25.95 -11.21
N ASP A 248 1.28 -26.97 -12.04
CA ASP A 248 2.40 -27.79 -12.55
C ASP A 248 3.39 -26.96 -13.37
N CYS A 249 2.90 -26.03 -14.19
CA CYS A 249 3.74 -25.12 -14.97
C CYS A 249 4.58 -24.20 -14.10
N MET A 250 4.04 -23.78 -12.95
CA MET A 250 4.63 -22.82 -12.01
C MET A 250 5.25 -23.49 -10.79
N ASP A 251 5.51 -24.79 -10.84
CA ASP A 251 6.14 -25.50 -9.74
C ASP A 251 7.47 -24.85 -9.32
N GLY A 252 7.67 -24.74 -8.01
CA GLY A 252 8.83 -24.07 -7.40
C GLY A 252 8.75 -22.54 -7.34
N LEU A 253 7.65 -21.92 -7.81
CA LEU A 253 7.40 -20.48 -7.66
C LEU A 253 6.56 -20.19 -6.41
N ASN A 254 6.78 -19.00 -5.83
CA ASN A 254 5.90 -18.47 -4.77
C ASN A 254 4.66 -17.82 -5.41
N VAL A 255 3.57 -18.58 -5.52
CA VAL A 255 2.38 -18.18 -6.26
C VAL A 255 1.18 -18.00 -5.34
N VAL A 256 0.48 -16.88 -5.50
CA VAL A 256 -0.84 -16.63 -4.90
C VAL A 256 -1.89 -16.65 -6.01
N TRP A 257 -2.95 -17.40 -5.79
CA TRP A 257 -3.97 -17.68 -6.80
C TRP A 257 -5.30 -17.01 -6.47
N GLN A 258 -5.95 -16.45 -7.49
CA GLN A 258 -7.36 -16.09 -7.41
C GLN A 258 -8.10 -16.37 -8.71
N THR A 259 -9.42 -16.49 -8.62
CA THR A 259 -10.31 -16.62 -9.76
C THR A 259 -11.30 -15.47 -9.81
N ARG A 260 -11.72 -15.08 -11.01
CA ARG A 260 -12.73 -14.06 -11.23
C ARG A 260 -13.81 -14.58 -12.18
N ASN A 261 -15.07 -14.40 -11.81
CA ASN A 261 -16.18 -14.67 -12.72
C ASN A 261 -16.35 -13.48 -13.68
N LEU A 262 -16.19 -13.72 -14.98
CA LEU A 262 -16.65 -12.78 -15.99
C LEU A 262 -18.13 -13.07 -16.24
N HIS A 263 -19.00 -12.07 -16.00
CA HIS A 263 -20.41 -12.11 -16.42
C HIS A 263 -20.50 -11.81 -17.92
N THR A 264 -19.90 -12.66 -18.75
CA THR A 264 -19.99 -12.54 -20.22
C THR A 264 -20.48 -13.87 -20.77
N ASP A 265 -21.41 -13.82 -21.69
CA ASP A 265 -21.90 -14.99 -22.45
C ASP A 265 -20.82 -15.52 -23.44
N GLU A 266 -19.66 -14.88 -23.52
CA GLU A 266 -18.55 -15.27 -24.37
C GLU A 266 -17.55 -16.14 -23.61
N LYS A 267 -17.08 -17.20 -24.26
CA LYS A 267 -16.01 -18.10 -23.77
C LYS A 267 -14.63 -17.43 -23.86
N ASP A 268 -14.54 -16.21 -23.35
CA ASP A 268 -13.26 -15.47 -23.26
C ASP A 268 -12.57 -15.82 -21.95
N MET A 269 -11.29 -16.20 -22.03
CA MET A 269 -10.47 -16.43 -20.86
C MET A 269 -9.35 -15.38 -20.83
N GLU A 270 -9.12 -14.79 -19.67
CA GLU A 270 -8.00 -13.89 -19.44
C GLU A 270 -7.21 -14.38 -18.22
N LEU A 271 -5.90 -14.50 -18.39
CA LEU A 271 -4.95 -14.76 -17.31
C LEU A 271 -4.13 -13.50 -17.06
N SER A 272 -4.14 -12.99 -15.85
CA SER A 272 -3.24 -11.94 -15.39
C SER A 272 -2.17 -12.55 -14.49
N LEU A 273 -0.90 -12.24 -14.77
CA LEU A 273 0.27 -12.61 -13.99
C LEU A 273 0.91 -11.32 -13.47
N VAL A 274 0.75 -11.02 -12.19
CA VAL A 274 1.46 -9.92 -11.52
C VAL A 274 2.65 -10.49 -10.78
N TYR A 275 3.85 -9.97 -11.05
CA TYR A 275 5.08 -10.46 -10.46
C TYR A 275 6.03 -9.33 -10.07
N VAL A 276 6.93 -9.62 -9.12
CA VAL A 276 7.89 -8.67 -8.54
C VAL A 276 9.32 -9.11 -8.83
N LEU A 277 10.15 -8.18 -9.26
CA LEU A 277 11.58 -8.36 -9.48
C LEU A 277 12.40 -7.62 -8.43
#